data_082a458de09b8078a6662183f4c2fe81
#
_entry.id   082a458de09b8078a6662183f4c2fe81
#
_cell.length_a   1.000
_cell.length_b   1.000
_cell.length_c   1.000
_cell.angle_alpha   90.00
_cell.angle_beta   90.00
_cell.angle_gamma   90.00
#
_symmetry.space_group_name_H-M   'P 1'
#
loop_
_entity.id
_entity.type
_entity.pdbx_description
1 polymer ?
#
loop_
_entity_poly.entity_id
_entity_poly.type
_entity_poly.pdbx_seq_one_letter_code
_entity_poly.pdbx_strand_id
1 'polypeptide(L)'
;MRLLFEIDKKDYGSCTHSFVRNSARSIIIQDGKVAMIYSREYDYYKFPGGGIEEYETPIEAMIRETREEAGLIIIPESIQEYGYVHRIQKSDMDETECFIQDNLYYLCKVDEKTVSQDLDDYEAKEHFSLEYVYPKTAIEKNRNVKSPYNTAMFEREAGVLELLLDEGLID
;
A
#
# COMPACT_ATOMS: atom_id res chain seq x y z
N MET A 1 -15.80 6.31 -3.48
CA MET A 1 -14.67 6.21 -2.52
C MET A 1 -14.21 7.61 -2.15
N ARG A 2 -13.98 7.92 -0.86
CA ARG A 2 -13.57 9.25 -0.37
C ARG A 2 -12.06 9.47 -0.56
N LEU A 3 -11.64 10.71 -0.82
CA LEU A 3 -10.24 11.11 -0.73
C LEU A 3 -9.81 11.15 0.76
N LEU A 4 -8.74 10.43 1.11
CA LEU A 4 -8.17 10.46 2.45
C LEU A 4 -7.25 11.67 2.61
N PHE A 5 -6.25 11.78 1.75
CA PHE A 5 -5.33 12.91 1.63
C PHE A 5 -4.58 12.86 0.31
N GLU A 6 -3.83 13.93 0.03
CA GLU A 6 -2.97 14.05 -1.16
C GLU A 6 -1.50 14.11 -0.76
N ILE A 7 -0.66 13.49 -1.57
CA ILE A 7 0.79 13.67 -1.56
C ILE A 7 1.18 14.34 -2.87
N ASP A 8 1.29 15.65 -2.84
CA ASP A 8 1.66 16.49 -3.98
C ASP A 8 3.05 17.09 -3.73
N LYS A 9 4.07 16.59 -4.44
CA LYS A 9 5.46 17.04 -4.30
C LYS A 9 5.72 18.37 -5.02
N LYS A 10 4.84 18.82 -5.91
CA LYS A 10 4.95 20.08 -6.68
C LYS A 10 6.28 20.24 -7.43
N ASP A 11 6.89 19.13 -7.85
CA ASP A 11 8.20 19.04 -8.48
C ASP A 11 8.15 18.71 -9.99
N TYR A 12 6.94 18.63 -10.55
CA TYR A 12 6.66 18.16 -11.91
C TYR A 12 6.56 19.29 -12.95
N GLY A 13 7.03 20.50 -12.64
CA GLY A 13 6.97 21.65 -13.56
C GLY A 13 7.76 21.48 -14.87
N SER A 14 8.73 20.58 -14.90
CA SER A 14 9.52 20.22 -16.10
C SER A 14 8.95 19.03 -16.88
N CYS A 15 7.89 18.39 -16.39
CA CYS A 15 7.32 17.22 -17.03
C CYS A 15 6.59 17.58 -18.32
N THR A 16 6.75 16.75 -19.34
CA THR A 16 6.14 16.90 -20.67
C THR A 16 5.04 15.87 -20.93
N HIS A 17 5.00 14.81 -20.13
CA HIS A 17 3.99 13.75 -20.19
C HIS A 17 3.73 13.20 -18.79
N SER A 18 2.72 12.33 -18.66
CA SER A 18 2.37 11.68 -17.40
C SER A 18 2.21 10.18 -17.56
N PHE A 19 2.58 9.46 -16.51
CA PHE A 19 2.35 8.05 -16.33
C PHE A 19 1.40 7.84 -15.14
N VAL A 20 0.24 7.24 -15.41
CA VAL A 20 -0.78 6.96 -14.40
C VAL A 20 -0.76 5.47 -14.09
N ARG A 21 -0.56 5.12 -12.81
CA ARG A 21 -0.59 3.73 -12.35
C ARG A 21 -1.30 3.61 -11.01
N ASN A 22 -2.59 3.38 -11.03
CA ASN A 22 -3.37 3.19 -9.82
C ASN A 22 -3.05 1.86 -9.13
N SER A 23 -3.26 1.82 -7.82
CA SER A 23 -3.07 0.61 -7.00
C SER A 23 -4.24 0.36 -6.07
N ALA A 24 -4.40 -0.90 -5.64
CA ALA A 24 -5.41 -1.30 -4.68
C ALA A 24 -4.78 -2.09 -3.54
N ARG A 25 -5.19 -1.79 -2.29
CA ARG A 25 -4.57 -2.31 -1.08
C ARG A 25 -5.60 -2.76 -0.07
N SER A 26 -5.27 -3.82 0.65
CA SER A 26 -6.11 -4.37 1.72
C SER A 26 -5.69 -3.83 3.09
N ILE A 27 -6.68 -3.45 3.90
CA ILE A 27 -6.54 -3.16 5.33
C ILE A 27 -7.17 -4.33 6.07
N ILE A 28 -6.34 -5.15 6.70
CA ILE A 28 -6.75 -6.34 7.45
C ILE A 28 -6.33 -6.13 8.89
N ILE A 29 -7.33 -6.06 9.78
CA ILE A 29 -7.12 -5.81 11.21
C ILE A 29 -7.49 -7.08 11.99
N GLN A 30 -6.58 -7.53 12.83
CA GLN A 30 -6.77 -8.69 13.68
C GLN A 30 -6.09 -8.46 15.04
N ASP A 31 -6.84 -8.60 16.13
CA ASP A 31 -6.34 -8.48 17.51
C ASP A 31 -5.54 -7.18 17.78
N GLY A 32 -6.04 -6.04 17.28
CA GLY A 32 -5.40 -4.72 17.42
C GLY A 32 -4.12 -4.54 16.59
N LYS A 33 -3.84 -5.46 15.67
CA LYS A 33 -2.72 -5.40 14.74
C LYS A 33 -3.20 -5.31 13.31
N VAL A 34 -2.35 -4.79 12.44
CA VAL A 34 -2.60 -4.70 11.00
C VAL A 34 -1.70 -5.68 10.26
N ALA A 35 -2.27 -6.41 9.31
CA ALA A 35 -1.48 -7.24 8.41
C ALA A 35 -0.72 -6.34 7.44
N MET A 36 0.59 -6.40 7.47
CA MET A 36 1.46 -5.60 6.60
C MET A 36 2.55 -6.46 5.99
N ILE A 37 3.03 -6.06 4.84
CA ILE A 37 4.21 -6.64 4.22
C ILE A 37 5.44 -5.89 4.74
N TYR A 38 6.35 -6.64 5.32
CA TYR A 38 7.64 -6.13 5.78
C TYR A 38 8.72 -6.37 4.73
N SER A 39 9.39 -5.30 4.30
CA SER A 39 10.60 -5.40 3.49
C SER A 39 11.82 -5.48 4.42
N ARG A 40 12.47 -6.64 4.44
CA ARG A 40 13.66 -6.85 5.27
C ARG A 40 14.88 -6.10 4.72
N GLU A 41 14.96 -5.94 3.41
CA GLU A 41 16.08 -5.26 2.75
C GLU A 41 16.11 -3.76 3.07
N TYR A 42 14.95 -3.09 3.07
CA TYR A 42 14.86 -1.65 3.26
C TYR A 42 14.19 -1.21 4.56
N ASP A 43 13.79 -2.17 5.41
CA ASP A 43 13.27 -1.94 6.76
C ASP A 43 12.03 -1.04 6.82
N TYR A 44 11.00 -1.36 6.03
CA TYR A 44 9.72 -0.66 6.02
C TYR A 44 8.53 -1.61 5.97
N TYR A 45 7.34 -1.06 6.26
CA TYR A 45 6.06 -1.75 6.13
C TYR A 45 5.20 -1.14 5.02
N LYS A 46 4.48 -1.98 4.28
CA LYS A 46 3.42 -1.55 3.35
C LYS A 46 2.17 -2.39 3.54
N PHE A 47 0.99 -1.83 3.23
CA PHE A 47 -0.24 -2.63 3.14
C PHE A 47 -0.12 -3.62 1.97
N PRO A 48 -0.63 -4.87 2.13
CA PRO A 48 -0.69 -5.81 1.03
C PRO A 48 -1.47 -5.22 -0.14
N GLY A 49 -0.93 -5.36 -1.34
CA GLY A 49 -1.55 -4.81 -2.54
C GLY A 49 -0.53 -4.20 -3.50
N GLY A 50 -0.97 -3.95 -4.72
CA GLY A 50 -0.12 -3.48 -5.80
C GLY A 50 -0.88 -2.80 -6.93
N GLY A 51 -0.24 -2.72 -8.09
CA GLY A 51 -0.79 -2.06 -9.27
C GLY A 51 -2.02 -2.77 -9.82
N ILE A 52 -2.98 -1.98 -10.29
CA ILE A 52 -4.16 -2.49 -11.00
C ILE A 52 -3.75 -2.71 -12.46
N GLU A 53 -3.96 -3.92 -12.96
CA GLU A 53 -3.69 -4.28 -14.35
C GLU A 53 -4.83 -3.85 -15.29
N GLU A 54 -4.54 -3.80 -16.59
CA GLU A 54 -5.45 -3.22 -17.60
C GLU A 54 -6.86 -3.86 -17.61
N TYR A 55 -6.94 -5.15 -17.29
CA TYR A 55 -8.20 -5.90 -17.32
C TYR A 55 -8.75 -6.27 -15.95
N GLU A 56 -8.24 -5.64 -14.91
CA GLU A 56 -8.66 -5.87 -13.52
C GLU A 56 -9.52 -4.72 -12.99
N THR A 57 -10.49 -5.07 -12.17
CA THR A 57 -11.09 -4.11 -11.24
C THR A 57 -10.16 -3.88 -10.03
N PRO A 58 -10.26 -2.75 -9.33
CA PRO A 58 -9.47 -2.52 -8.11
C PRO A 58 -9.61 -3.62 -7.06
N ILE A 59 -10.81 -4.19 -6.91
CA ILE A 59 -11.08 -5.28 -5.95
C ILE A 59 -10.35 -6.56 -6.38
N GLU A 60 -10.39 -6.91 -7.67
CA GLU A 60 -9.67 -8.08 -8.20
C GLU A 60 -8.16 -7.94 -8.02
N ALA A 61 -7.59 -6.76 -8.33
CA ALA A 61 -6.18 -6.48 -8.10
C ALA A 61 -5.81 -6.63 -6.62
N MET A 62 -6.60 -6.05 -5.71
CA MET A 62 -6.36 -6.16 -4.27
C MET A 62 -6.40 -7.62 -3.80
N ILE A 63 -7.37 -8.42 -4.25
CA ILE A 63 -7.47 -9.84 -3.87
C ILE A 63 -6.27 -10.62 -4.38
N ARG A 64 -5.88 -10.44 -5.65
CA ARG A 64 -4.71 -11.09 -6.26
C ARG A 64 -3.43 -10.75 -5.52
N GLU A 65 -3.13 -9.47 -5.38
CA GLU A 65 -1.91 -8.97 -4.74
C GLU A 65 -1.81 -9.40 -3.27
N THR A 66 -2.91 -9.32 -2.51
CA THR A 66 -2.92 -9.76 -1.11
C THR A 66 -2.62 -11.25 -0.99
N ARG A 67 -3.10 -12.06 -1.94
CA ARG A 67 -2.81 -13.49 -1.99
C ARG A 67 -1.34 -13.74 -2.35
N GLU A 68 -0.82 -13.06 -3.36
CA GLU A 68 0.56 -13.22 -3.85
C GLU A 68 1.58 -12.76 -2.80
N GLU A 69 1.43 -11.55 -2.26
CA GLU A 69 2.39 -10.97 -1.31
C GLU A 69 2.27 -11.54 0.11
N ALA A 70 1.05 -11.77 0.59
CA ALA A 70 0.81 -12.12 1.99
C ALA A 70 0.37 -13.58 2.21
N GLY A 71 -0.01 -14.31 1.15
CA GLY A 71 -0.61 -15.64 1.27
C GLY A 71 -1.97 -15.65 1.95
N LEU A 72 -2.66 -14.49 2.03
CA LEU A 72 -3.96 -14.33 2.68
C LEU A 72 -5.09 -14.45 1.66
N ILE A 73 -6.18 -15.10 2.08
CA ILE A 73 -7.39 -15.28 1.27
C ILE A 73 -8.45 -14.32 1.79
N ILE A 74 -8.76 -13.27 1.03
CA ILE A 74 -9.80 -12.30 1.39
C ILE A 74 -11.18 -12.94 1.26
N ILE A 75 -12.05 -12.65 2.22
CA ILE A 75 -13.48 -13.00 2.22
C ILE A 75 -14.23 -11.91 1.44
N PRO A 76 -14.72 -12.17 0.21
CA PRO A 76 -15.26 -11.13 -0.68
C PRO A 76 -16.40 -10.31 -0.06
N GLU A 77 -17.29 -10.96 0.70
CA GLU A 77 -18.46 -10.32 1.32
C GLU A 77 -18.08 -9.36 2.45
N SER A 78 -16.83 -9.39 2.91
CA SER A 78 -16.32 -8.52 3.96
C SER A 78 -15.73 -7.21 3.44
N ILE A 79 -15.55 -7.07 2.14
CA ILE A 79 -14.84 -5.94 1.51
C ILE A 79 -15.68 -4.68 1.64
N GLN A 80 -15.06 -3.63 2.19
CA GLN A 80 -15.66 -2.30 2.34
C GLN A 80 -14.67 -1.25 1.84
N GLU A 81 -15.14 -0.29 1.05
CA GLU A 81 -14.35 0.87 0.65
C GLU A 81 -13.95 1.70 1.88
N TYR A 82 -12.67 1.99 2.03
CA TYR A 82 -12.17 2.91 3.05
C TYR A 82 -11.92 4.30 2.48
N GLY A 83 -11.12 4.40 1.44
CA GLY A 83 -10.80 5.65 0.78
C GLY A 83 -9.58 5.51 -0.14
N TYR A 84 -9.12 6.62 -0.70
CA TYR A 84 -7.93 6.62 -1.55
C TYR A 84 -6.98 7.76 -1.20
N VAL A 85 -5.70 7.55 -1.47
CA VAL A 85 -4.65 8.57 -1.38
C VAL A 85 -4.22 8.91 -2.79
N HIS A 86 -4.35 10.20 -3.15
CA HIS A 86 -3.85 10.73 -4.41
C HIS A 86 -2.37 11.07 -4.29
N ARG A 87 -1.56 10.64 -5.24
CA ARG A 87 -0.14 10.95 -5.32
C ARG A 87 0.20 11.55 -6.67
N ILE A 88 0.91 12.67 -6.66
CA ILE A 88 1.46 13.32 -7.85
C ILE A 88 2.86 13.84 -7.57
N GLN A 89 3.80 13.48 -8.43
CA GLN A 89 5.19 13.90 -8.34
C GLN A 89 5.91 13.72 -9.69
N LYS A 90 7.10 14.27 -9.81
CA LYS A 90 8.02 13.87 -10.88
C LYS A 90 8.42 12.39 -10.70
N SER A 91 8.51 11.65 -11.79
CA SER A 91 8.93 10.25 -11.77
C SER A 91 10.37 10.11 -11.27
N ASP A 92 10.65 9.09 -10.46
CA ASP A 92 12.00 8.75 -10.04
C ASP A 92 12.83 8.11 -11.17
N MET A 93 12.16 7.70 -12.26
CA MET A 93 12.78 7.00 -13.40
C MET A 93 13.00 7.88 -14.62
N ASP A 94 12.21 8.94 -14.78
CA ASP A 94 12.26 9.86 -15.93
C ASP A 94 11.94 11.29 -15.46
N GLU A 95 12.89 12.20 -15.56
CA GLU A 95 12.76 13.60 -15.16
C GLU A 95 11.73 14.40 -15.97
N THR A 96 11.32 13.90 -17.13
CA THR A 96 10.31 14.50 -18.00
C THR A 96 8.92 13.92 -17.80
N GLU A 97 8.79 12.90 -16.95
CA GLU A 97 7.55 12.20 -16.65
C GLU A 97 6.96 12.64 -15.31
N CYS A 98 5.67 12.93 -15.30
CA CYS A 98 4.88 13.12 -14.09
C CYS A 98 4.23 11.78 -13.69
N PHE A 99 4.53 11.27 -12.51
CA PHE A 99 3.92 10.08 -11.95
C PHE A 99 2.65 10.45 -11.17
N ILE A 100 1.53 9.85 -11.55
CA ILE A 100 0.22 10.06 -10.92
C ILE A 100 -0.35 8.73 -10.48
N GLN A 101 -0.83 8.64 -9.23
CA GLN A 101 -1.34 7.40 -8.69
C GLN A 101 -2.48 7.66 -7.68
N ASP A 102 -3.62 7.02 -7.89
CA ASP A 102 -4.62 6.81 -6.86
C ASP A 102 -4.38 5.45 -6.19
N ASN A 103 -4.16 5.48 -4.89
CA ASN A 103 -3.98 4.27 -4.08
C ASN A 103 -5.28 4.02 -3.33
N LEU A 104 -6.03 3.00 -3.75
CA LEU A 104 -7.34 2.67 -3.21
C LEU A 104 -7.19 1.67 -2.06
N TYR A 105 -7.86 1.94 -0.94
CA TYR A 105 -7.81 1.13 0.27
C TYR A 105 -9.17 0.53 0.61
N TYR A 106 -9.16 -0.74 0.97
CA TYR A 106 -10.34 -1.51 1.33
C TYR A 106 -10.14 -2.21 2.67
N LEU A 107 -11.09 -2.01 3.59
CA LEU A 107 -11.19 -2.83 4.80
C LEU A 107 -11.73 -4.20 4.42
N CYS A 108 -11.10 -5.27 4.90
CA CYS A 108 -11.55 -6.62 4.62
C CYS A 108 -11.13 -7.61 5.72
N LYS A 109 -11.80 -8.77 5.71
CA LYS A 109 -11.46 -9.92 6.54
C LYS A 109 -10.84 -11.02 5.67
N VAL A 110 -10.11 -11.91 6.30
CA VAL A 110 -9.46 -13.04 5.65
C VAL A 110 -9.92 -14.37 6.23
N ASP A 111 -9.84 -15.41 5.42
CA ASP A 111 -10.07 -16.79 5.84
C ASP A 111 -8.98 -17.24 6.83
N GLU A 112 -9.28 -18.22 7.65
CA GLU A 112 -8.29 -18.87 8.52
C GLU A 112 -7.24 -19.66 7.72
N LYS A 113 -7.59 -20.08 6.50
CA LYS A 113 -6.69 -20.77 5.58
C LYS A 113 -5.77 -19.78 4.91
N THR A 114 -4.51 -20.15 4.78
CA THR A 114 -3.49 -19.39 4.06
C THR A 114 -2.95 -20.21 2.89
N VAL A 115 -2.31 -19.52 1.95
CA VAL A 115 -1.59 -20.13 0.83
C VAL A 115 -0.12 -19.67 0.87
N SER A 116 0.74 -20.31 0.08
CA SER A 116 2.11 -19.84 -0.08
C SER A 116 2.13 -18.49 -0.79
N GLN A 117 3.07 -17.61 -0.40
CA GLN A 117 3.39 -16.41 -1.16
C GLN A 117 3.86 -16.78 -2.57
N ASP A 118 3.58 -15.92 -3.53
CA ASP A 118 4.03 -16.00 -4.93
C ASP A 118 4.61 -14.63 -5.31
N LEU A 119 5.83 -14.40 -4.84
CA LEU A 119 6.49 -13.09 -4.92
C LEU A 119 7.14 -12.88 -6.28
N ASP A 120 6.99 -11.68 -6.81
CA ASP A 120 7.76 -11.20 -7.95
C ASP A 120 9.26 -11.11 -7.64
N ASP A 121 10.10 -11.05 -8.67
CA ASP A 121 11.55 -11.03 -8.55
C ASP A 121 12.07 -9.92 -7.60
N TYR A 122 11.49 -8.72 -7.67
CA TYR A 122 11.90 -7.61 -6.80
C TYR A 122 11.43 -7.80 -5.36
N GLU A 123 10.25 -8.37 -5.15
CA GLU A 123 9.66 -8.68 -3.83
C GLU A 123 10.46 -9.77 -3.12
N ALA A 124 10.87 -10.79 -3.88
CA ALA A 124 11.75 -11.83 -3.40
C ALA A 124 13.13 -11.26 -3.01
N LYS A 125 13.68 -10.32 -3.79
CA LYS A 125 14.95 -9.61 -3.46
C LYS A 125 14.82 -8.75 -2.21
N GLU A 126 13.69 -8.10 -2.01
CA GLU A 126 13.41 -7.31 -0.81
C GLU A 126 13.06 -8.17 0.41
N HIS A 127 12.95 -9.48 0.22
CA HIS A 127 12.59 -10.44 1.27
C HIS A 127 11.26 -10.05 1.95
N PHE A 128 10.22 -9.87 1.14
CA PHE A 128 8.88 -9.55 1.64
C PHE A 128 8.33 -10.67 2.51
N SER A 129 7.83 -10.30 3.67
CA SER A 129 7.15 -11.21 4.59
C SER A 129 5.89 -10.57 5.17
N LEU A 130 4.85 -11.38 5.39
CA LEU A 130 3.67 -10.96 6.12
C LEU A 130 4.00 -10.84 7.61
N GLU A 131 3.65 -9.69 8.20
CA GLU A 131 3.68 -9.47 9.64
C GLU A 131 2.37 -8.84 10.12
N TYR A 132 1.88 -9.28 11.27
CA TYR A 132 0.83 -8.59 12.03
C TYR A 132 1.50 -7.66 13.03
N VAL A 133 1.48 -6.37 12.73
CA VAL A 133 2.23 -5.36 13.47
C VAL A 133 1.29 -4.36 14.14
N TYR A 134 1.67 -3.86 15.31
CA TYR A 134 0.96 -2.74 15.94
C TYR A 134 1.12 -1.47 15.08
N PRO A 135 0.04 -0.70 14.85
CA PRO A 135 0.07 0.47 13.95
C PRO A 135 1.17 1.46 14.28
N LYS A 136 1.35 1.76 15.56
CA LYS A 136 2.39 2.71 16.05
C LYS A 136 3.80 2.27 15.69
N THR A 137 4.07 0.95 15.75
CA THR A 137 5.38 0.39 15.35
C THR A 137 5.63 0.58 13.87
N ALA A 138 4.63 0.30 13.03
CA ALA A 138 4.76 0.47 11.57
C ALA A 138 4.89 1.96 11.18
N ILE A 139 4.12 2.84 11.82
CA ILE A 139 4.22 4.29 11.63
C ILE A 139 5.62 4.80 11.97
N GLU A 140 6.12 4.47 13.18
CA GLU A 140 7.45 4.89 13.63
C GLU A 140 8.53 4.43 12.66
N LYS A 141 8.47 3.15 12.24
CA LYS A 141 9.43 2.61 11.28
C LYS A 141 9.38 3.37 9.96
N ASN A 142 8.22 3.52 9.34
CA ASN A 142 8.06 4.18 8.05
C ASN A 142 8.41 5.68 8.09
N ARG A 143 8.18 6.37 9.20
CA ARG A 143 8.59 7.77 9.39
C ARG A 143 10.11 7.94 9.51
N ASN A 144 10.84 6.89 9.87
CA ASN A 144 12.29 6.90 10.08
C ASN A 144 13.08 6.22 8.95
N VAL A 145 12.45 5.73 7.89
CA VAL A 145 13.16 5.14 6.74
C VAL A 145 14.08 6.18 6.11
N LYS A 146 15.36 5.83 6.00
CA LYS A 146 16.39 6.67 5.38
C LYS A 146 16.60 6.22 3.94
N SER A 147 15.73 6.65 3.04
CA SER A 147 15.88 6.39 1.62
C SER A 147 15.60 7.66 0.83
N PRO A 148 16.40 7.99 -0.21
CA PRO A 148 16.10 9.09 -1.11
C PRO A 148 14.95 8.74 -2.08
N TYR A 149 14.57 7.45 -2.18
CA TYR A 149 13.56 6.95 -3.10
C TYR A 149 12.30 6.50 -2.31
N ASN A 150 11.16 6.50 -3.00
CA ASN A 150 9.86 6.04 -2.46
C ASN A 150 9.39 6.76 -1.17
N THR A 151 9.87 7.96 -0.89
CA THR A 151 9.46 8.71 0.31
C THR A 151 7.95 8.91 0.37
N ALA A 152 7.29 9.14 -0.77
CA ALA A 152 5.84 9.26 -0.85
C ALA A 152 5.11 7.96 -0.46
N MET A 153 5.69 6.78 -0.73
CA MET A 153 5.12 5.51 -0.26
C MET A 153 5.17 5.42 1.26
N PHE A 154 6.30 5.73 1.89
CA PHE A 154 6.42 5.68 3.35
C PHE A 154 5.49 6.67 4.04
N GLU A 155 5.37 7.90 3.50
CA GLU A 155 4.42 8.91 3.96
C GLU A 155 2.98 8.41 3.86
N ARG A 156 2.63 7.80 2.73
CA ARG A 156 1.29 7.25 2.47
C ARG A 156 0.92 6.16 3.47
N GLU A 157 1.77 5.14 3.62
CA GLU A 157 1.48 4.02 4.51
C GLU A 157 1.35 4.48 5.97
N ALA A 158 2.24 5.36 6.44
CA ALA A 158 2.15 5.93 7.78
C ALA A 158 0.88 6.78 7.94
N GLY A 159 0.56 7.64 6.96
CA GLY A 159 -0.63 8.50 7.01
C GLY A 159 -1.95 7.73 7.05
N VAL A 160 -2.05 6.62 6.30
CA VAL A 160 -3.25 5.75 6.35
C VAL A 160 -3.38 5.09 7.72
N LEU A 161 -2.28 4.60 8.31
CA LEU A 161 -2.29 4.02 9.66
C LEU A 161 -2.68 5.05 10.72
N GLU A 162 -2.19 6.30 10.61
CA GLU A 162 -2.56 7.39 11.50
C GLU A 162 -4.06 7.70 11.43
N LEU A 163 -4.64 7.73 10.22
CA LEU A 163 -6.10 7.91 10.05
C LEU A 163 -6.90 6.77 10.68
N LEU A 164 -6.46 5.52 10.54
CA LEU A 164 -7.13 4.38 11.15
C LEU A 164 -7.16 4.48 12.69
N LEU A 165 -6.07 4.98 13.29
CA LEU A 165 -5.99 5.27 14.74
C LEU A 165 -6.93 6.42 15.11
N ASP A 166 -6.89 7.54 14.39
CA ASP A 166 -7.70 8.73 14.67
C ASP A 166 -9.20 8.46 14.53
N GLU A 167 -9.58 7.57 13.63
CA GLU A 167 -10.97 7.14 13.44
C GLU A 167 -11.40 6.02 14.41
N GLY A 168 -10.50 5.52 15.26
CA GLY A 168 -10.78 4.47 16.24
C GLY A 168 -11.07 3.10 15.61
N LEU A 169 -10.59 2.84 14.41
CA LEU A 169 -10.70 1.55 13.73
C LEU A 169 -9.66 0.54 14.23
N ILE A 170 -8.58 1.04 14.79
CA ILE A 170 -7.52 0.30 15.46
C ILE A 170 -7.04 1.07 16.70
N ASP A 171 -6.38 0.40 17.66
CA ASP A 171 -5.88 0.98 18.93
C ASP A 171 -4.36 1.26 18.90
#